data_e8a079b34b6a7689710415f407a3e35b
#
_entry.id   e8a079b34b6a7689710415f407a3e35b
#
_cell.length_a   1.000
_cell.length_b   1.000
_cell.length_c   1.000
_cell.angle_alpha   90.00
_cell.angle_beta   90.00
_cell.angle_gamma   90.00
#
_symmetry.space_group_name_H-M   'P 1'
#
loop_
_entity.id
_entity.type
_entity.pdbx_description
1 polymer ?
#
loop_
_entity_poly.entity_id
_entity_poly.type
_entity_poly.pdbx_seq_one_letter_code
_entity_poly.pdbx_strand_id
1 'polypeptide(L)'
;MTPAGWQDAPPKAALASVLEKFPEAAARIRDLFQQSSSFQYLCEDYRDCLAAWWYWRQATSEEGPALCQSYAELLQELEQEVRQYLEQEQAPGSKPGKG
;
A
#
# COMPACT_ATOMS: atom_id res chain seq x y z
N MET A 1 -16.53 13.09 -16.86
CA MET A 1 -16.58 12.72 -15.61
C MET A 1 -15.56 11.76 -15.22
N THR A 2 -15.00 11.95 -14.19
CA THR A 2 -14.01 11.11 -13.82
C THR A 2 -14.56 9.88 -13.41
N PRO A 3 -13.91 8.91 -13.65
CA PRO A 3 -14.28 7.68 -13.26
C PRO A 3 -13.98 7.64 -11.91
N ALA A 4 -14.35 7.99 -11.57
CA ALA A 4 -14.19 7.82 -10.59
C ALA A 4 -13.85 7.36 -9.53
N GLY A 5 -14.11 6.82 -8.93
CA GLY A 5 -13.81 6.24 -7.80
C GLY A 5 -12.45 6.31 -7.35
N TRP A 6 -11.54 5.89 -8.14
CA TRP A 6 -10.17 5.83 -7.72
C TRP A 6 -9.54 7.20 -7.61
N GLN A 7 -10.02 8.16 -8.38
CA GLN A 7 -9.48 9.49 -8.27
C GLN A 7 -9.98 10.23 -7.07
N ASP A 8 -11.22 9.90 -6.69
CA ASP A 8 -11.84 10.61 -5.61
C ASP A 8 -11.75 9.85 -4.30
N ALA A 9 -10.92 8.85 -4.27
CA ALA A 9 -10.83 8.04 -3.08
C ALA A 9 -10.49 8.91 -1.88
N PRO A 10 -11.19 8.76 -0.81
CA PRO A 10 -10.89 9.53 0.38
C PRO A 10 -9.61 9.03 1.00
N PRO A 11 -8.97 9.81 1.85
CA PRO A 11 -7.71 9.41 2.44
C PRO A 11 -7.74 8.04 3.08
N LYS A 12 -8.85 7.66 3.68
CA LYS A 12 -8.87 6.37 4.31
C LYS A 12 -8.88 5.22 3.32
N ALA A 13 -9.04 5.51 2.05
CA ALA A 13 -8.93 4.46 1.06
C ALA A 13 -7.52 3.90 1.01
N ALA A 14 -6.53 4.70 1.35
CA ALA A 14 -5.16 4.21 1.40
C ALA A 14 -5.03 3.14 2.48
N LEU A 15 -5.56 3.42 3.65
CA LEU A 15 -5.52 2.46 4.73
C LEU A 15 -6.31 1.20 4.37
N ALA A 16 -7.49 1.39 3.79
CA ALA A 16 -8.32 0.25 3.41
C ALA A 16 -7.62 -0.65 2.41
N SER A 17 -6.89 -0.07 1.47
CA SER A 17 -6.20 -0.86 0.46
C SER A 17 -5.15 -1.77 1.10
N VAL A 18 -4.43 -1.25 2.08
CA VAL A 18 -3.41 -2.04 2.76
C VAL A 18 -4.07 -3.08 3.65
N LEU A 19 -5.16 -2.71 4.32
CA LEU A 19 -5.87 -3.66 5.18
C LEU A 19 -6.40 -4.85 4.39
N GLU A 20 -6.87 -4.61 3.18
CA GLU A 20 -7.37 -5.71 2.36
C GLU A 20 -6.26 -6.67 1.98
N LYS A 21 -5.07 -6.14 1.79
CA LYS A 21 -3.96 -6.99 1.40
C LYS A 21 -3.39 -7.76 2.59
N PHE A 22 -3.45 -7.18 3.76
CA PHE A 22 -2.87 -7.78 4.96
C PHE A 22 -3.92 -7.86 6.08
N PRO A 23 -4.98 -8.60 5.87
CA PRO A 23 -6.08 -8.60 6.85
C PRO A 23 -5.68 -9.14 8.22
N GLU A 24 -4.68 -10.01 8.25
CA GLU A 24 -4.25 -10.59 9.52
C GLU A 24 -3.57 -9.57 10.41
N ALA A 25 -3.05 -8.50 9.82
CA ALA A 25 -2.32 -7.50 10.57
C ALA A 25 -3.12 -6.22 10.74
N ALA A 26 -4.43 -6.30 10.67
CA ALA A 26 -5.27 -5.11 10.64
C ALA A 26 -5.02 -4.18 11.82
N ALA A 27 -4.98 -4.73 13.02
CA ALA A 27 -4.82 -3.88 14.20
C ALA A 27 -3.48 -3.16 14.18
N ARG A 28 -2.43 -3.87 13.80
CA ARG A 28 -1.11 -3.29 13.76
C ARG A 28 -1.00 -2.23 12.67
N ILE A 29 -1.63 -2.49 11.53
CA ILE A 29 -1.61 -1.54 10.44
C ILE A 29 -2.31 -0.24 10.84
N ARG A 30 -3.42 -0.35 11.54
CA ARG A 30 -4.11 0.84 12.00
C ARG A 30 -3.27 1.62 12.99
N ASP A 31 -2.57 0.94 13.89
CA ASP A 31 -1.69 1.60 14.82
C ASP A 31 -0.57 2.33 14.09
N LEU A 32 0.06 1.66 13.15
CA LEU A 32 1.14 2.27 12.39
C LEU A 32 0.64 3.48 11.62
N PHE A 33 -0.53 3.37 11.05
CA PHE A 33 -1.10 4.47 10.28
C PHE A 33 -1.31 5.70 11.14
N GLN A 34 -1.70 5.50 12.38
CA GLN A 34 -1.92 6.61 13.29
C GLN A 34 -0.63 7.18 13.84
N GLN A 35 0.38 6.36 13.99
CA GLN A 35 1.59 6.79 14.68
C GLN A 35 2.73 7.20 13.77
N SER A 36 2.71 6.80 12.53
CA SER A 36 3.84 7.02 11.64
C SER A 36 3.42 7.69 10.37
N SER A 37 3.87 8.91 10.15
CA SER A 37 3.57 9.58 8.89
C SER A 37 4.27 8.89 7.73
N SER A 38 5.43 8.30 7.96
CA SER A 38 6.08 7.52 6.92
C SER A 38 5.22 6.37 6.46
N PHE A 39 4.59 5.69 7.41
CA PHE A 39 3.72 4.59 7.07
C PHE A 39 2.47 5.09 6.34
N GLN A 40 1.97 6.27 6.71
CA GLN A 40 0.85 6.86 5.99
C GLN A 40 1.19 7.12 4.54
N TYR A 41 2.37 7.68 4.29
CA TYR A 41 2.81 7.91 2.92
C TYR A 41 2.95 6.59 2.16
N LEU A 42 3.46 5.57 2.81
CA LEU A 42 3.58 4.27 2.18
C LEU A 42 2.20 3.74 1.77
N CYS A 43 1.22 3.88 2.64
CA CYS A 43 -0.14 3.45 2.32
C CYS A 43 -0.71 4.23 1.16
N GLU A 44 -0.45 5.52 1.11
CA GLU A 44 -0.95 6.35 0.01
C GLU A 44 -0.27 5.96 -1.29
N ASP A 45 1.03 5.70 -1.25
CA ASP A 45 1.73 5.24 -2.43
C ASP A 45 1.16 3.91 -2.92
N TYR A 46 0.86 3.03 -1.99
CA TYR A 46 0.30 1.74 -2.34
C TYR A 46 -1.06 1.92 -3.01
N ARG A 47 -1.91 2.78 -2.44
CA ARG A 47 -3.21 3.04 -3.02
C ARG A 47 -3.08 3.62 -4.43
N ASP A 48 -2.20 4.61 -4.58
CA ASP A 48 -2.04 5.26 -5.88
C ASP A 48 -1.51 4.28 -6.91
N CYS A 49 -0.56 3.46 -6.51
CA CYS A 49 0.01 2.47 -7.41
C CYS A 49 -1.02 1.43 -7.79
N LEU A 50 -1.84 1.02 -6.84
CA LEU A 50 -2.90 0.04 -7.11
C LEU A 50 -3.93 0.61 -8.09
N ALA A 51 -4.28 1.89 -7.92
CA ALA A 51 -5.21 2.54 -8.80
C ALA A 51 -4.65 2.64 -10.22
N ALA A 52 -3.37 2.96 -10.33
CA ALA A 52 -2.75 3.05 -11.63
C ALA A 52 -2.68 1.68 -12.31
N TRP A 53 -2.31 0.67 -11.54
CA TRP A 53 -2.27 -0.69 -12.06
C TRP A 53 -3.64 -1.10 -12.59
N TRP A 54 -4.67 -0.80 -11.82
CA TRP A 54 -6.03 -1.15 -12.20
C TRP A 54 -6.44 -0.41 -13.47
N TYR A 55 -6.08 0.87 -13.56
CA TYR A 55 -6.40 1.67 -14.72
C TYR A 55 -5.74 1.09 -15.98
N TRP A 56 -4.43 0.81 -15.90
CA TRP A 56 -3.72 0.33 -17.07
C TRP A 56 -4.09 -1.09 -17.43
N ARG A 57 -4.54 -1.86 -16.46
CA ARG A 57 -5.00 -3.21 -16.74
C ARG A 57 -6.22 -3.21 -17.65
N GLN A 58 -7.05 -2.19 -17.51
CA GLN A 58 -8.27 -2.11 -18.31
C GLN A 58 -8.08 -1.29 -19.57
N ALA A 59 -6.98 -0.58 -19.69
CA ALA A 59 -6.75 0.25 -20.87
C ALA A 59 -6.50 -0.61 -22.08
N THR A 60 -6.90 -0.08 -23.23
CA THR A 60 -6.71 -0.80 -24.47
C THR A 60 -5.54 -0.28 -25.26
N SER A 61 -4.76 0.63 -24.71
CA SER A 61 -3.64 1.21 -25.44
C SER A 61 -2.51 0.20 -25.55
N GLU A 62 -1.62 0.45 -26.47
CA GLU A 62 -0.49 -0.43 -26.65
C GLU A 62 0.44 -0.41 -25.45
N GLU A 63 0.45 0.68 -24.72
CA GLU A 63 1.31 0.83 -23.57
C GLU A 63 0.77 0.11 -22.34
N GLY A 64 -0.51 -0.24 -22.37
CA GLY A 64 -1.16 -0.80 -21.22
C GLY A 64 -0.44 -1.97 -20.58
N PRO A 65 -0.11 -3.01 -21.35
CA PRO A 65 0.53 -4.19 -20.77
C PRO A 65 1.86 -3.88 -20.09
N ALA A 66 2.67 -3.05 -20.71
CA ALA A 66 3.96 -2.71 -20.13
C ALA A 66 3.81 -1.90 -18.86
N LEU A 67 2.89 -0.95 -18.86
CA LEU A 67 2.66 -0.14 -17.69
C LEU A 67 2.03 -0.96 -16.55
N CYS A 68 1.13 -1.84 -16.92
CA CYS A 68 0.52 -2.72 -15.95
C CYS A 68 1.60 -3.57 -15.25
N GLN A 69 2.54 -4.09 -16.03
CA GLN A 69 3.63 -4.87 -15.49
C GLN A 69 4.49 -4.04 -14.54
N SER A 70 4.81 -2.82 -14.96
CA SER A 70 5.64 -1.95 -14.13
C SER A 70 4.98 -1.65 -12.79
N TYR A 71 3.68 -1.36 -12.82
CA TYR A 71 2.98 -1.08 -11.58
C TYR A 71 2.81 -2.32 -10.72
N ALA A 72 2.68 -3.49 -11.34
CA ALA A 72 2.61 -4.73 -10.57
C ALA A 72 3.91 -4.95 -9.80
N GLU A 73 5.03 -4.68 -10.43
CA GLU A 73 6.32 -4.82 -9.76
C GLU A 73 6.46 -3.82 -8.62
N LEU A 74 6.02 -2.60 -8.86
CA LEU A 74 6.10 -1.58 -7.82
C LEU A 74 5.20 -1.95 -6.65
N LEU A 75 4.04 -2.50 -6.92
CA LEU A 75 3.15 -2.96 -5.85
C LEU A 75 3.83 -4.01 -4.99
N GLN A 76 4.58 -4.91 -5.61
CA GLN A 76 5.29 -5.92 -4.83
C GLN A 76 6.34 -5.29 -3.93
N GLU A 77 7.02 -4.27 -4.43
CA GLU A 77 8.02 -3.59 -3.62
C GLU A 77 7.37 -2.88 -2.45
N LEU A 78 6.24 -2.24 -2.69
CA LEU A 78 5.53 -1.56 -1.61
C LEU A 78 5.01 -2.55 -0.57
N GLU A 79 4.56 -3.71 -1.02
CA GLU A 79 4.11 -4.74 -0.09
C GLU A 79 5.26 -5.23 0.78
N GLN A 80 6.46 -5.32 0.20
CA GLN A 80 7.62 -5.68 0.99
C GLN A 80 7.91 -4.64 2.05
N GLU A 81 7.76 -3.38 1.70
CA GLU A 81 7.99 -2.33 2.69
C GLU A 81 6.96 -2.40 3.82
N VAL A 82 5.72 -2.69 3.49
CA VAL A 82 4.72 -2.87 4.52
C VAL A 82 5.11 -4.02 5.45
N ARG A 83 5.56 -5.12 4.86
CA ARG A 83 5.98 -6.25 5.68
C ARG A 83 7.13 -5.90 6.60
N GLN A 84 8.05 -5.08 6.13
CA GLN A 84 9.16 -4.67 6.96
C GLN A 84 8.69 -3.86 8.16
N TYR A 85 7.74 -2.97 7.94
CA TYR A 85 7.16 -2.24 9.07
C TYR A 85 6.51 -3.19 10.06
N LEU A 86 5.77 -4.17 9.55
CA LEU A 86 5.08 -5.10 10.42
C LEU A 86 6.06 -5.96 11.21
N GLU A 87 7.15 -6.36 10.58
CA GLU A 87 8.14 -7.16 11.25
C GLU A 87 8.86 -6.38 12.33
N GLN A 88 9.15 -5.12 12.06
CA GLN A 88 9.80 -4.29 13.05
C GLN A 88 8.95 -4.13 14.29
N GLU A 89 7.66 -3.95 14.08
CA GLU A 89 6.77 -3.79 15.20
C GLU A 89 6.63 -5.05 16.00
N GLN A 90 6.76 -6.18 15.34
CA GLN A 90 6.59 -7.43 16.03
C GLN A 90 7.83 -7.85 16.78
N ALA A 91 8.92 -7.21 16.53
CA ALA A 91 10.14 -7.62 17.18
C ALA A 91 10.44 -6.70 18.30
N PRO A 92 9.66 -6.63 19.22
CA PRO A 92 9.83 -5.70 20.28
C PRO A 92 10.97 -6.09 21.09
N GLY A 93 10.98 -7.24 21.40
CA GLY A 93 11.98 -7.66 22.22
C GLY A 93 13.25 -7.31 21.69
N SER A 94 13.17 -7.25 20.54
CA SER A 94 14.39 -6.96 20.03
C SER A 94 14.71 -5.61 20.31
N LYS A 95 14.23 -5.16 20.66
CA LYS A 95 14.57 -4.21 20.94
C LYS A 95 15.01 -3.93 21.97
N PRO A 96 15.33 -4.24 22.05
CA PRO A 96 15.91 -4.12 22.75
C PRO A 96 16.55 -3.91 23.29
N GLY A 97 16.58 -4.05 23.22
CA GLY A 97 17.18 -4.01 23.57
C GLY A 97 17.86 -3.95 23.79
N LYS A 98 17.97 -4.09 23.80
CA LYS A 98 18.49 -4.05 24.07
C LYS A 98 18.89 -3.72 24.37
N GLY A 99 18.75 -3.83 24.18
CA GLY A 99 19.07 -3.59 24.43
C GLY A 99 19.13 -3.55 24.63
#